data_7dadd48d69e7e4e8d07435097a83a7c9
#
_entry.id   7dadd48d69e7e4e8d07435097a83a7c9
#
_cell.length_a   1.000
_cell.length_b   1.000
_cell.length_c   1.000
_cell.angle_alpha   90.00
_cell.angle_beta   90.00
_cell.angle_gamma   90.00
#
_symmetry.space_group_name_H-M   'P 1'
#
loop_
_entity.id
_entity.type
_entity.pdbx_description
1 polymer ?
#
loop_
_entity_poly.entity_id
_entity_poly.type
_entity_poly.pdbx_seq_one_letter_code
_entity_poly.pdbx_strand_id
1 'polypeptide(L)'
;MRISNEIWAVIPARSGSKSLKNKNIKKLLGKPLIVHSIISAKKNSLIDKVVFSSDSNKYISIAKKYKCEYYNKRSSINSRDKSTDYDVFKEIVTFFINKKISLPKFFIHFRPTCPIRKNITITKAIQIFKKKYKSYSSLKSVSFNSHNSLKDYFIRKNQLFSINNKINSNIDKVNIPRNKLEKTYIGNGVVDIY
;
A
#
# COMPACT_ATOMS: atom_id res chain seq x y z
N MET A 1 11.93 20.52 11.55
CA MET A 1 10.74 19.92 10.92
C MET A 1 9.70 19.68 12.00
N ARG A 2 8.47 20.16 11.82
CA ARG A 2 7.39 19.92 12.80
C ARG A 2 6.59 18.68 12.39
N ILE A 3 6.29 17.81 13.36
CA ILE A 3 5.41 16.65 13.19
C ILE A 3 4.11 16.96 13.94
N SER A 4 2.99 16.86 13.26
CA SER A 4 1.65 16.99 13.86
C SER A 4 1.18 15.65 14.45
N ASN A 5 0.12 15.67 15.24
CA ASN A 5 -0.51 14.41 15.70
C ASN A 5 -1.49 13.80 14.68
N GLU A 6 -1.55 14.38 13.49
CA GLU A 6 -2.45 13.96 12.42
C GLU A 6 -2.07 12.61 11.79
N ILE A 7 -3.05 11.99 11.16
CA ILE A 7 -2.91 10.77 10.35
C ILE A 7 -3.38 11.10 8.94
N TRP A 8 -2.51 10.92 7.95
CA TRP A 8 -2.85 11.22 6.56
C TRP A 8 -2.91 9.96 5.71
N ALA A 9 -3.98 9.84 4.92
CA ALA A 9 -4.05 8.83 3.88
C ALA A 9 -3.31 9.30 2.62
N VAL A 10 -2.44 8.46 2.08
CA VAL A 10 -1.74 8.69 0.82
C VAL A 10 -2.30 7.74 -0.24
N ILE A 11 -2.74 8.31 -1.37
CA ILE A 11 -3.31 7.57 -2.50
C ILE A 11 -2.41 7.79 -3.71
N PRO A 12 -1.42 6.91 -3.97
CA PRO A 12 -0.56 7.01 -5.13
C PRO A 12 -1.23 6.37 -6.35
N ALA A 13 -1.33 7.11 -7.44
CA ALA A 13 -1.99 6.65 -8.67
C ALA A 13 -1.24 7.12 -9.92
N ARG A 14 -0.29 6.33 -10.41
CA ARG A 14 0.37 6.63 -11.69
C ARG A 14 -0.54 6.34 -12.89
N SER A 15 -0.34 7.05 -14.00
CA SER A 15 -1.10 6.88 -15.23
C SER A 15 -0.64 5.68 -16.08
N GLY A 16 0.65 5.35 -16.02
CA GLY A 16 1.31 4.33 -16.85
C GLY A 16 1.08 2.87 -16.42
N SER A 17 -0.17 2.43 -16.25
CA SER A 17 -0.46 1.02 -15.93
C SER A 17 -0.27 0.12 -17.16
N LYS A 18 0.65 -0.86 -17.09
CA LYS A 18 0.95 -1.79 -18.20
C LYS A 18 -0.12 -2.85 -18.40
N SER A 19 -0.56 -3.51 -17.32
CA SER A 19 -1.52 -4.63 -17.38
C SER A 19 -2.90 -4.20 -17.85
N LEU A 20 -3.32 -2.96 -17.56
CA LEU A 20 -4.59 -2.41 -17.99
C LEU A 20 -4.43 -0.89 -18.20
N LYS A 21 -4.48 -0.43 -19.45
CA LYS A 21 -4.35 1.00 -19.80
C LYS A 21 -5.34 1.85 -19.01
N ASN A 22 -4.84 2.89 -18.36
CA ASN A 22 -5.63 3.82 -17.54
C ASN A 22 -6.42 3.15 -16.40
N LYS A 23 -5.93 2.04 -15.85
CA LYS A 23 -6.58 1.26 -14.79
C LYS A 23 -7.21 2.13 -13.69
N ASN A 24 -6.45 3.10 -13.20
CA ASN A 24 -6.83 3.92 -12.05
C ASN A 24 -8.05 4.82 -12.28
N ILE A 25 -8.43 5.10 -13.54
CA ILE A 25 -9.63 5.88 -13.89
C ILE A 25 -10.72 5.04 -14.56
N LYS A 26 -10.51 3.73 -14.73
CA LYS A 26 -11.60 2.85 -15.15
C LYS A 26 -12.68 2.81 -14.08
N LYS A 27 -13.92 2.74 -14.54
CA LYS A 27 -15.08 2.70 -13.65
C LYS A 27 -15.24 1.33 -13.00
N LEU A 28 -15.40 1.32 -11.71
CA LEU A 28 -15.85 0.21 -10.89
C LEU A 28 -17.09 0.69 -10.14
N LEU A 29 -18.22 0.00 -10.24
CA LEU A 29 -19.48 0.41 -9.59
C LEU A 29 -19.80 1.89 -9.86
N GLY A 30 -19.70 2.31 -11.13
CA GLY A 30 -20.04 3.65 -11.60
C GLY A 30 -18.99 4.76 -11.30
N LYS A 31 -17.95 4.51 -10.51
CA LYS A 31 -16.92 5.50 -10.13
C LYS A 31 -15.51 5.09 -10.58
N PRO A 32 -14.65 6.05 -10.96
CA PRO A 32 -13.23 5.76 -11.22
C PRO A 32 -12.57 5.03 -10.06
N LEU A 33 -11.65 4.08 -10.35
CA LEU A 33 -11.02 3.23 -9.35
C LEU A 33 -10.37 4.03 -8.20
N ILE A 34 -9.65 5.12 -8.52
CA ILE A 34 -9.01 6.00 -7.52
C ILE A 34 -10.02 6.60 -6.54
N VAL A 35 -11.25 6.84 -6.98
CA VAL A 35 -12.30 7.49 -6.18
C VAL A 35 -12.75 6.62 -5.02
N HIS A 36 -12.77 5.31 -5.20
CA HIS A 36 -13.10 4.37 -4.10
C HIS A 36 -12.12 4.50 -2.94
N SER A 37 -10.82 4.64 -3.22
CA SER A 37 -9.80 4.86 -2.18
C SER A 37 -9.97 6.22 -1.50
N ILE A 38 -10.27 7.28 -2.25
CA ILE A 38 -10.53 8.62 -1.70
C ILE A 38 -11.75 8.59 -0.77
N ILE A 39 -12.87 8.04 -1.22
CA ILE A 39 -14.09 7.93 -0.41
C ILE A 39 -13.83 7.10 0.84
N SER A 40 -13.13 5.98 0.71
CA SER A 40 -12.82 5.11 1.85
C SER A 40 -11.95 5.81 2.89
N ALA A 41 -10.95 6.58 2.47
CA ALA A 41 -10.10 7.37 3.36
C ALA A 41 -10.92 8.47 4.07
N LYS A 42 -11.72 9.24 3.32
CA LYS A 42 -12.52 10.34 3.87
C LYS A 42 -13.67 9.88 4.79
N LYS A 43 -14.13 8.65 4.66
CA LYS A 43 -15.15 8.07 5.56
C LYS A 43 -14.62 7.67 6.93
N ASN A 44 -13.31 7.60 7.11
CA ASN A 44 -12.71 7.20 8.38
C ASN A 44 -12.40 8.41 9.26
N SER A 45 -13.07 8.53 10.39
CA SER A 45 -12.91 9.66 11.32
C SER A 45 -11.54 9.78 11.97
N LEU A 46 -10.69 8.73 11.88
CA LEU A 46 -9.32 8.76 12.38
C LEU A 46 -8.30 9.24 11.35
N ILE A 47 -8.75 9.54 10.12
CA ILE A 47 -7.91 10.07 9.05
C ILE A 47 -8.20 11.56 8.90
N ASP A 48 -7.20 12.39 9.17
CA ASP A 48 -7.35 13.83 9.19
C ASP A 48 -7.28 14.43 7.78
N LYS A 49 -6.41 13.92 6.91
CA LYS A 49 -6.20 14.46 5.56
C LYS A 49 -5.94 13.36 4.53
N VAL A 50 -6.29 13.65 3.29
CA VAL A 50 -6.05 12.77 2.14
C VAL A 50 -5.09 13.46 1.17
N VAL A 51 -3.98 12.80 0.90
CA VAL A 51 -2.96 13.20 -0.07
C VAL A 51 -3.11 12.37 -1.32
N PHE A 52 -3.34 13.00 -2.45
CA PHE A 52 -3.39 12.33 -3.75
C PHE A 52 -2.10 12.60 -4.53
N SER A 53 -1.39 11.57 -4.95
CA SER A 53 -0.13 11.66 -5.69
C SER A 53 -0.25 11.02 -7.07
N SER A 54 -0.03 11.80 -8.14
CA SER A 54 -0.11 11.31 -9.52
C SER A 54 0.78 12.12 -10.47
N ASP A 55 1.28 11.46 -11.51
CA ASP A 55 1.94 12.05 -12.67
C ASP A 55 0.94 12.68 -13.67
N SER A 56 -0.34 12.35 -13.57
CA SER A 56 -1.38 12.76 -14.52
C SER A 56 -2.24 13.91 -14.00
N ASN A 57 -2.27 15.02 -14.74
CA ASN A 57 -3.17 16.14 -14.43
C ASN A 57 -4.64 15.71 -14.50
N LYS A 58 -5.00 14.80 -15.42
CA LYS A 58 -6.35 14.23 -15.52
C LYS A 58 -6.74 13.51 -14.23
N TYR A 59 -5.83 12.72 -13.62
CA TYR A 59 -6.10 12.02 -12.37
C TYR A 59 -6.21 12.98 -11.20
N ILE A 60 -5.34 14.00 -11.15
CA ILE A 60 -5.40 15.07 -10.15
C ILE A 60 -6.74 15.83 -10.26
N SER A 61 -7.20 16.15 -11.48
CA SER A 61 -8.49 16.82 -11.68
C SER A 61 -9.68 16.00 -11.19
N ILE A 62 -9.62 14.66 -11.34
CA ILE A 62 -10.63 13.78 -10.75
C ILE A 62 -10.57 13.83 -9.22
N ALA A 63 -9.37 13.71 -8.63
CA ALA A 63 -9.21 13.75 -7.18
C ALA A 63 -9.66 15.09 -6.57
N LYS A 64 -9.46 16.22 -7.29
CA LYS A 64 -9.94 17.56 -6.90
C LYS A 64 -11.47 17.60 -6.74
N LYS A 65 -12.23 16.94 -7.62
CA LYS A 65 -13.69 16.86 -7.49
C LYS A 65 -14.14 16.16 -6.20
N TYR A 66 -13.29 15.31 -5.62
CA TYR A 66 -13.54 14.61 -4.36
C TYR A 66 -12.85 15.26 -3.17
N LYS A 67 -12.35 16.51 -3.34
CA LYS A 67 -11.85 17.40 -2.28
C LYS A 67 -10.79 16.74 -1.39
N CYS A 68 -9.75 16.10 -1.98
CA CYS A 68 -8.55 15.74 -1.23
C CYS A 68 -7.88 17.02 -0.69
N GLU A 69 -7.24 16.93 0.45
CA GLU A 69 -6.62 18.10 1.10
C GLU A 69 -5.31 18.50 0.42
N TYR A 70 -4.55 17.51 -0.10
CA TYR A 70 -3.29 17.77 -0.79
C TYR A 70 -3.16 17.01 -2.11
N TYR A 71 -2.45 17.64 -3.04
CA TYR A 71 -2.14 17.07 -4.36
C TYR A 71 -0.64 17.18 -4.62
N ASN A 72 0.02 16.05 -4.79
CA ASN A 72 1.41 15.98 -5.21
C ASN A 72 1.48 15.60 -6.69
N LYS A 73 2.11 16.45 -7.49
CA LYS A 73 2.44 16.15 -8.89
C LYS A 73 3.70 15.29 -8.87
N ARG A 74 3.53 13.99 -9.06
CA ARG A 74 4.61 13.03 -9.05
C ARG A 74 5.56 13.26 -10.22
N SER A 75 6.85 13.13 -9.96
CA SER A 75 7.90 13.21 -10.98
C SER A 75 7.81 12.06 -11.98
N SER A 76 8.37 12.26 -13.18
CA SER A 76 8.45 11.21 -14.19
C SER A 76 9.33 10.04 -13.73
N ILE A 77 10.37 10.30 -12.95
CA ILE A 77 11.27 9.28 -12.39
C ILE A 77 10.49 8.35 -11.48
N ASN A 78 9.72 8.90 -10.53
CA ASN A 78 8.95 8.12 -9.56
C ASN A 78 7.64 7.56 -10.12
N SER A 79 7.34 7.79 -11.40
CA SER A 79 6.19 7.22 -12.10
C SER A 79 6.53 6.02 -12.97
N ARG A 80 7.80 5.61 -13.02
CA ARG A 80 8.27 4.44 -13.78
C ARG A 80 7.91 3.13 -13.09
N ASP A 81 7.99 2.02 -13.85
CA ASP A 81 7.69 0.68 -13.31
C ASP A 81 8.64 0.22 -12.20
N LYS A 82 9.88 0.69 -12.24
CA LYS A 82 10.92 0.36 -11.24
C LYS A 82 10.80 1.19 -9.96
N SER A 83 9.95 2.23 -9.94
CA SER A 83 9.76 3.07 -8.75
C SER A 83 9.07 2.28 -7.65
N THR A 84 9.65 2.32 -6.47
CA THR A 84 9.10 1.65 -5.28
C THR A 84 8.10 2.56 -4.57
N ASP A 85 7.30 1.98 -3.67
CA ASP A 85 6.45 2.78 -2.78
C ASP A 85 7.30 3.74 -1.93
N TYR A 86 8.50 3.33 -1.52
CA TYR A 86 9.45 4.16 -0.78
C TYR A 86 9.81 5.44 -1.55
N ASP A 87 10.15 5.34 -2.84
CA ASP A 87 10.50 6.50 -3.67
C ASP A 87 9.35 7.50 -3.75
N VAL A 88 8.13 6.98 -3.87
CA VAL A 88 6.91 7.80 -3.92
C VAL A 88 6.67 8.51 -2.58
N PHE A 89 6.80 7.81 -1.46
CA PHE A 89 6.64 8.42 -0.13
C PHE A 89 7.75 9.44 0.16
N LYS A 90 8.99 9.14 -0.19
CA LYS A 90 10.11 10.08 -0.08
C LYS A 90 9.83 11.38 -0.85
N GLU A 91 9.33 11.30 -2.09
CA GLU A 91 8.95 12.47 -2.88
C GLU A 91 7.84 13.28 -2.21
N ILE A 92 6.81 12.61 -1.67
CA ILE A 92 5.70 13.26 -0.96
C ILE A 92 6.20 13.97 0.30
N VAL A 93 7.04 13.34 1.10
CA VAL A 93 7.64 13.94 2.29
C VAL A 93 8.48 15.16 1.92
N THR A 94 9.34 15.05 0.91
CA THR A 94 10.14 16.17 0.39
C THR A 94 9.25 17.32 -0.09
N PHE A 95 8.15 17.03 -0.79
CA PHE A 95 7.18 18.04 -1.22
C PHE A 95 6.62 18.84 -0.04
N PHE A 96 6.24 18.19 1.07
CA PHE A 96 5.70 18.87 2.25
C PHE A 96 6.77 19.65 3.00
N ILE A 97 7.99 19.12 3.11
CA ILE A 97 9.12 19.84 3.71
C ILE A 97 9.40 21.14 2.95
N ASN A 98 9.48 21.09 1.62
CA ASN A 98 9.72 22.25 0.77
C ASN A 98 8.59 23.29 0.86
N LYS A 99 7.37 22.85 1.13
CA LYS A 99 6.20 23.70 1.37
C LYS A 99 6.11 24.22 2.81
N LYS A 100 7.03 23.86 3.70
CA LYS A 100 7.02 24.18 5.14
C LYS A 100 5.73 23.71 5.84
N ILE A 101 5.12 22.65 5.36
CA ILE A 101 3.93 22.02 5.95
C ILE A 101 4.39 20.95 6.94
N SER A 102 3.82 20.94 8.15
CA SER A 102 4.08 19.91 9.16
C SER A 102 3.69 18.54 8.64
N LEU A 103 4.54 17.54 8.87
CA LEU A 103 4.24 16.16 8.49
C LEU A 103 3.26 15.54 9.49
N PRO A 104 2.46 14.55 9.07
CA PRO A 104 1.62 13.79 9.98
C PRO A 104 2.47 12.87 10.85
N LYS A 105 1.88 12.39 11.93
CA LYS A 105 2.48 11.37 12.78
C LYS A 105 2.56 10.03 12.08
N PHE A 106 1.52 9.69 11.28
CA PHE A 106 1.45 8.47 10.50
C PHE A 106 0.94 8.73 9.10
N PHE A 107 1.49 7.99 8.15
CA PHE A 107 0.95 7.86 6.81
C PHE A 107 0.24 6.52 6.65
N ILE A 108 -0.93 6.52 6.03
CA ILE A 108 -1.64 5.31 5.63
C ILE A 108 -1.64 5.21 4.11
N HIS A 109 -1.10 4.12 3.58
CA HIS A 109 -1.07 3.87 2.15
C HIS A 109 -2.37 3.23 1.68
N PHE A 110 -3.13 3.95 0.88
CA PHE A 110 -4.36 3.50 0.24
C PHE A 110 -4.11 3.15 -1.23
N ARG A 111 -3.82 1.89 -1.52
CA ARG A 111 -3.60 1.44 -2.89
C ARG A 111 -4.90 1.47 -3.70
N PRO A 112 -4.98 2.18 -4.86
CA PRO A 112 -6.18 2.14 -5.71
C PRO A 112 -6.59 0.74 -6.15
N THR A 113 -5.63 -0.18 -6.25
CA THR A 113 -5.86 -1.58 -6.63
C THR A 113 -6.60 -2.42 -5.59
N CYS A 114 -6.79 -1.89 -4.39
CA CYS A 114 -7.67 -2.47 -3.38
C CYS A 114 -8.83 -1.48 -3.13
N PRO A 115 -9.83 -1.38 -4.03
CA PRO A 115 -10.84 -0.32 -3.97
C PRO A 115 -11.88 -0.51 -2.86
N ILE A 116 -12.19 -1.77 -2.53
CA ILE A 116 -13.24 -2.09 -1.56
C ILE A 116 -12.60 -2.36 -0.21
N ARG A 117 -12.87 -1.48 0.77
CA ARG A 117 -12.35 -1.57 2.13
C ARG A 117 -13.48 -1.41 3.15
N LYS A 118 -13.49 -2.28 4.14
CA LYS A 118 -14.37 -2.09 5.31
C LYS A 118 -13.76 -1.03 6.23
N ASN A 119 -14.53 -0.01 6.58
CA ASN A 119 -14.06 1.09 7.44
C ASN A 119 -13.58 0.57 8.81
N ILE A 120 -14.26 -0.43 9.37
CA ILE A 120 -13.85 -1.05 10.64
C ILE A 120 -12.44 -1.65 10.58
N THR A 121 -12.00 -2.20 9.44
CA THR A 121 -10.66 -2.75 9.27
C THR A 121 -9.60 -1.65 9.34
N ILE A 122 -9.86 -0.52 8.68
CA ILE A 122 -8.99 0.66 8.71
C ILE A 122 -8.87 1.19 10.14
N THR A 123 -10.02 1.38 10.81
CA THR A 123 -10.07 1.86 12.20
C THR A 123 -9.28 0.96 13.15
N LYS A 124 -9.48 -0.36 13.08
CA LYS A 124 -8.74 -1.33 13.90
C LYS A 124 -7.22 -1.26 13.65
N ALA A 125 -6.80 -1.18 12.39
CA ALA A 125 -5.38 -1.06 12.04
C ALA A 125 -4.75 0.20 12.64
N ILE A 126 -5.41 1.35 12.52
CA ILE A 126 -4.97 2.61 13.13
C ILE A 126 -4.85 2.48 14.65
N GLN A 127 -5.86 1.94 15.30
CA GLN A 127 -5.88 1.75 16.76
C GLN A 127 -4.77 0.84 17.25
N ILE A 128 -4.51 -0.28 16.55
CA ILE A 128 -3.41 -1.20 16.86
C ILE A 128 -2.06 -0.48 16.71
N PHE A 129 -1.88 0.23 15.60
CA PHE A 129 -0.61 0.91 15.34
C PHE A 129 -0.36 2.05 16.33
N LYS A 130 -1.39 2.85 16.67
CA LYS A 130 -1.30 3.88 17.73
C LYS A 130 -0.81 3.33 19.09
N LYS A 131 -1.13 2.09 19.41
CA LYS A 131 -0.67 1.44 20.65
C LYS A 131 0.76 0.89 20.53
N LYS A 132 1.23 0.57 19.34
CA LYS A 132 2.44 -0.21 19.10
C LYS A 132 3.57 0.54 18.36
N TYR A 133 3.33 1.76 17.86
CA TYR A 133 4.28 2.49 16.99
C TYR A 133 5.64 2.76 17.65
N LYS A 134 5.74 2.79 18.98
CA LYS A 134 7.02 2.93 19.68
C LYS A 134 7.93 1.69 19.53
N SER A 135 7.33 0.52 19.34
CA SER A 135 8.03 -0.76 19.22
C SER A 135 8.12 -1.25 17.78
N TYR A 136 7.28 -0.74 16.86
CA TYR A 136 7.21 -1.19 15.47
C TYR A 136 7.14 0.00 14.52
N SER A 137 7.92 -0.05 13.44
CA SER A 137 8.01 1.03 12.43
C SER A 137 6.86 1.04 11.44
N SER A 138 6.09 -0.04 11.32
CA SER A 138 5.00 -0.15 10.35
C SER A 138 3.97 -1.21 10.75
N LEU A 139 2.77 -1.10 10.15
CA LEU A 139 1.74 -2.13 10.20
C LEU A 139 1.29 -2.46 8.76
N LYS A 140 1.16 -3.74 8.45
CA LYS A 140 0.67 -4.21 7.16
C LYS A 140 -0.49 -5.16 7.34
N SER A 141 -1.55 -4.97 6.56
CA SER A 141 -2.65 -5.91 6.50
C SER A 141 -2.31 -7.13 5.64
N VAL A 142 -2.64 -8.30 6.14
CA VAL A 142 -2.37 -9.57 5.48
C VAL A 142 -3.61 -10.46 5.48
N SER A 143 -3.66 -11.41 4.54
CA SER A 143 -4.62 -12.49 4.52
C SER A 143 -3.91 -13.82 4.72
N PHE A 144 -4.59 -14.78 5.30
CA PHE A 144 -4.08 -16.15 5.37
C PHE A 144 -3.81 -16.67 3.96
N ASN A 145 -2.63 -17.28 3.77
CA ASN A 145 -2.27 -17.89 2.50
C ASN A 145 -2.61 -19.39 2.56
N SER A 146 -3.67 -19.77 1.87
CA SER A 146 -4.12 -21.18 1.78
C SER A 146 -3.10 -22.05 1.04
N HIS A 147 -2.37 -21.48 0.09
CA HIS A 147 -1.21 -22.10 -0.53
C HIS A 147 0.03 -21.70 0.27
N ASN A 148 0.51 -22.58 1.15
CA ASN A 148 1.62 -22.27 2.03
C ASN A 148 2.90 -22.03 1.21
N SER A 149 3.44 -20.80 1.25
CA SER A 149 4.61 -20.38 0.47
C SER A 149 5.88 -21.20 0.77
N LEU A 150 5.92 -21.91 1.90
CA LEU A 150 7.03 -22.82 2.20
C LEU A 150 7.05 -24.07 1.30
N LYS A 151 5.99 -24.27 0.51
CA LYS A 151 5.89 -25.34 -0.50
C LYS A 151 6.16 -24.86 -1.93
N ASP A 152 6.53 -23.61 -2.12
CA ASP A 152 6.79 -23.04 -3.43
C ASP A 152 8.23 -23.34 -3.89
N TYR A 153 8.39 -23.34 -5.21
CA TYR A 153 9.68 -23.56 -5.88
C TYR A 153 10.00 -22.38 -6.80
N PHE A 154 11.28 -22.20 -7.08
CA PHE A 154 11.73 -21.38 -8.19
C PHE A 154 12.67 -22.17 -9.08
N ILE A 155 12.73 -21.81 -10.37
CA ILE A 155 13.57 -22.46 -11.36
C ILE A 155 14.75 -21.57 -11.71
N ARG A 156 15.97 -22.11 -11.65
CA ARG A 156 17.19 -21.48 -12.15
C ARG A 156 17.96 -22.49 -13.01
N LYS A 157 18.34 -22.11 -14.23
CA LYS A 157 19.10 -22.97 -15.15
C LYS A 157 18.53 -24.38 -15.25
N ASN A 158 17.22 -24.49 -15.45
CA ASN A 158 16.46 -25.75 -15.53
C ASN A 158 16.52 -26.63 -14.26
N GLN A 159 16.96 -26.11 -13.14
CA GLN A 159 16.97 -26.80 -11.85
C GLN A 159 15.90 -26.22 -10.93
N LEU A 160 15.24 -27.08 -10.17
CA LEU A 160 14.18 -26.76 -9.22
C LEU A 160 14.78 -26.51 -7.83
N PHE A 161 14.43 -25.38 -7.21
CA PHE A 161 14.85 -25.00 -5.87
C PHE A 161 13.64 -24.68 -5.02
N SER A 162 13.55 -25.27 -3.82
CA SER A 162 12.51 -24.92 -2.86
C SER A 162 12.78 -23.55 -2.21
N ILE A 163 11.73 -22.77 -2.02
CA ILE A 163 11.82 -21.51 -1.25
C ILE A 163 12.22 -21.76 0.21
N ASN A 164 11.87 -22.94 0.74
CA ASN A 164 12.16 -23.33 2.11
C ASN A 164 13.61 -23.81 2.35
N ASN A 165 14.43 -23.96 1.31
CA ASN A 165 15.82 -24.49 1.40
C ASN A 165 16.80 -23.62 2.19
N LYS A 166 16.40 -22.49 2.76
CA LYS A 166 17.26 -21.68 3.64
C LYS A 166 17.38 -22.21 5.08
N ILE A 167 16.66 -23.28 5.40
CA ILE A 167 16.62 -23.83 6.76
C ILE A 167 16.99 -25.33 6.71
N ASN A 168 18.29 -25.63 6.86
CA ASN A 168 18.91 -26.98 6.99
C ASN A 168 18.69 -28.03 5.89
N SER A 169 19.79 -28.56 5.43
CA SER A 169 20.06 -29.24 4.19
C SER A 169 19.60 -30.71 4.03
N ASN A 170 18.91 -31.34 4.96
CA ASN A 170 18.75 -32.79 4.94
C ASN A 170 17.32 -33.34 5.03
N ILE A 171 16.29 -32.48 4.95
CA ILE A 171 14.90 -32.95 4.96
C ILE A 171 14.18 -32.31 3.80
N ASP A 172 13.49 -33.12 3.01
CA ASP A 172 12.54 -32.67 2.01
C ASP A 172 11.34 -31.96 2.70
N LYS A 173 11.59 -30.73 3.15
CA LYS A 173 10.63 -29.92 3.89
C LYS A 173 9.42 -29.51 3.04
N VAL A 174 9.47 -29.71 1.74
CA VAL A 174 8.34 -29.42 0.86
C VAL A 174 7.28 -30.52 0.97
N ASN A 175 7.68 -31.75 1.29
CA ASN A 175 6.78 -32.88 1.47
C ASN A 175 6.18 -33.00 2.88
N ILE A 176 6.57 -32.14 3.82
CA ILE A 176 5.94 -32.11 5.14
C ILE A 176 4.44 -31.80 4.99
N PRO A 177 3.55 -32.51 5.72
CA PRO A 177 2.12 -32.22 5.74
C PRO A 177 1.84 -30.74 6.09
N ARG A 178 0.89 -30.10 5.40
CA ARG A 178 0.60 -28.66 5.53
C ARG A 178 0.28 -28.25 6.98
N ASN A 179 -0.34 -29.10 7.76
CA ASN A 179 -0.68 -28.84 9.15
C ASN A 179 0.52 -28.80 10.11
N LYS A 180 1.69 -29.30 9.67
CA LYS A 180 2.97 -29.23 10.40
C LYS A 180 3.84 -28.03 9.99
N LEU A 181 3.47 -27.32 8.94
CA LEU A 181 4.17 -26.12 8.50
C LEU A 181 3.62 -24.88 9.20
N GLU A 182 4.50 -23.90 9.44
CA GLU A 182 4.07 -22.59 9.91
C GLU A 182 3.08 -21.94 8.94
N LYS A 183 2.08 -21.25 9.50
CA LYS A 183 1.09 -20.52 8.70
C LYS A 183 1.76 -19.38 7.97
N THR A 184 1.55 -19.29 6.67
CA THR A 184 2.02 -18.15 5.87
C THR A 184 0.89 -17.19 5.55
N TYR A 185 1.24 -15.93 5.32
CA TYR A 185 0.29 -14.85 5.03
C TYR A 185 0.75 -14.07 3.81
N ILE A 186 -0.19 -13.53 3.06
CA ILE A 186 0.07 -12.70 1.89
C ILE A 186 -0.44 -11.27 2.14
N GLY A 187 0.35 -10.27 1.74
CA GLY A 187 -0.08 -8.87 1.79
C GLY A 187 -1.31 -8.64 0.90
N ASN A 188 -2.39 -8.12 1.48
CA ASN A 188 -3.66 -7.93 0.77
C ASN A 188 -3.91 -6.48 0.31
N GLY A 189 -3.03 -5.54 0.68
CA GLY A 189 -3.10 -4.14 0.24
C GLY A 189 -4.28 -3.34 0.79
N VAL A 190 -4.99 -3.86 1.79
CA VAL A 190 -6.14 -3.16 2.39
C VAL A 190 -5.66 -1.93 3.15
N VAL A 191 -4.67 -2.10 4.03
CA VAL A 191 -4.10 -1.04 4.88
C VAL A 191 -2.62 -1.31 5.11
N ASP A 192 -1.76 -0.34 4.80
CA ASP A 192 -0.37 -0.28 5.23
C ASP A 192 -0.16 1.05 5.96
N ILE A 193 0.46 1.07 7.15
CA ILE A 193 0.71 2.28 7.97
C ILE A 193 2.20 2.39 8.26
N TYR A 194 2.72 3.61 8.12
CA TYR A 194 4.13 3.95 8.35
C TYR A 194 4.25 5.12 9.32
#